data_00f83a97c1919d07f8e53a70af250c6a
#
_entry.id   00f83a97c1919d07f8e53a70af250c6a
#
_cell.length_a   1.000
_cell.length_b   1.000
_cell.length_c   1.000
_cell.angle_alpha   90.00
_cell.angle_beta   90.00
_cell.angle_gamma   90.00
#
_symmetry.space_group_name_H-M   'P 1'
#
loop_
_entity.id
_entity.type
_entity.pdbx_description
1 polymer ?
#
loop_
_entity_poly.entity_id
_entity_poly.type
_entity_poly.pdbx_seq_one_letter_code
_entity_poly.pdbx_strand_id
1 'polypeptide(L)'
;MAVARYSETAERLMTPKPGIRKPGSDVVKSPFRNYLAYARGFLTQERILRGREFIERNAAVFDEIEMTSGVSRYVITAVIGVETFYGRNMGRYRVLDSLMTLSFDYTRRAAFFKEELAHFLEFCWRQEVQPVTVLGSFAGAIGYGQFMPSSLDRWGADGDKDGRIDMVESEPDAIASVARFLTAHGWVAGRGLLYP
;
A
#
# COMPACT_ATOMS: atom_id res chain seq x y z
N MET A 1 -20.33 -21.67 -4.46
CA MET A 1 -19.40 -20.81 -5.20
C MET A 1 -19.50 -19.39 -4.68
N ALA A 2 -18.40 -18.81 -4.19
CA ALA A 2 -18.37 -17.40 -3.84
C ALA A 2 -18.16 -16.58 -5.12
N VAL A 3 -19.04 -15.62 -5.37
CA VAL A 3 -19.06 -14.83 -6.62
C VAL A 3 -18.64 -13.39 -6.31
N ALA A 4 -17.90 -12.76 -7.22
CA ALA A 4 -17.60 -11.33 -7.18
C ALA A 4 -18.91 -10.52 -7.23
N ARG A 5 -18.93 -9.39 -6.53
CA ARG A 5 -20.07 -8.49 -6.46
C ARG A 5 -19.68 -7.09 -6.92
N TYR A 6 -20.63 -6.40 -7.53
CA TYR A 6 -20.44 -4.98 -7.85
C TYR A 6 -20.18 -4.15 -6.58
N SER A 7 -19.17 -3.30 -6.61
CA SER A 7 -18.79 -2.42 -5.51
C SER A 7 -19.11 -0.96 -5.83
N GLU A 8 -20.34 -0.55 -5.56
CA GLU A 8 -20.76 0.85 -5.70
C GLU A 8 -19.81 1.83 -4.98
N THR A 9 -19.26 1.40 -3.86
CA THR A 9 -18.31 2.22 -3.11
C THR A 9 -16.99 2.41 -3.86
N ALA A 10 -16.45 1.37 -4.51
CA ALA A 10 -15.22 1.48 -5.29
C ALA A 10 -15.42 2.47 -6.45
N GLU A 11 -16.48 2.32 -7.22
CA GLU A 11 -16.80 3.23 -8.32
C GLU A 11 -16.98 4.68 -7.82
N ARG A 12 -17.79 4.88 -6.79
CA ARG A 12 -18.06 6.22 -6.22
C ARG A 12 -16.80 6.91 -5.69
N LEU A 13 -15.92 6.20 -5.01
CA LEU A 13 -14.69 6.77 -4.45
C LEU A 13 -13.64 7.05 -5.52
N MET A 14 -13.63 6.27 -6.60
CA MET A 14 -12.74 6.51 -7.74
C MET A 14 -13.26 7.59 -8.68
N THR A 15 -14.56 7.89 -8.66
CA THR A 15 -15.15 8.94 -9.50
C THR A 15 -14.81 10.32 -8.91
N PRO A 16 -14.10 11.19 -9.65
CA PRO A 16 -13.81 12.54 -9.18
C PRO A 16 -15.11 13.30 -8.93
N LYS A 17 -15.23 13.91 -7.77
CA LYS A 17 -16.33 14.83 -7.52
C LYS A 17 -16.26 15.97 -8.53
N PRO A 18 -17.37 16.38 -9.16
CA PRO A 18 -17.38 17.56 -10.00
C PRO A 18 -16.84 18.74 -9.20
N GLY A 19 -15.69 19.26 -9.61
CA GLY A 19 -15.12 20.44 -8.97
C GLY A 19 -16.06 21.60 -9.14
N ILE A 20 -16.63 22.13 -8.05
CA ILE A 20 -17.29 23.43 -8.07
C ILE A 20 -16.17 24.46 -8.30
N ARG A 21 -15.91 24.79 -9.57
CA ARG A 21 -15.08 25.95 -9.91
C ARG A 21 -15.81 27.18 -9.42
N LYS A 22 -15.33 27.77 -8.34
CA LYS A 22 -15.74 29.12 -7.95
C LYS A 22 -15.19 30.09 -9.01
N PRO A 23 -16.04 30.86 -9.71
CA PRO A 23 -15.56 31.87 -10.64
C PRO A 23 -14.63 32.85 -9.88
N GLY A 24 -13.44 33.11 -10.41
CA GLY A 24 -12.48 34.06 -9.86
C GLY A 24 -11.40 33.49 -8.93
N SER A 25 -11.24 32.17 -8.83
CA SER A 25 -10.15 31.57 -8.04
C SER A 25 -8.97 31.10 -8.91
N ASP A 26 -8.35 32.01 -9.63
CA ASP A 26 -7.07 31.75 -10.31
C ASP A 26 -5.84 31.78 -9.36
N VAL A 27 -6.09 31.75 -8.07
CA VAL A 27 -5.00 31.52 -7.11
C VAL A 27 -4.65 30.05 -7.16
N VAL A 28 -3.62 29.71 -7.93
CA VAL A 28 -2.90 28.45 -7.80
C VAL A 28 -2.47 28.35 -6.34
N LYS A 29 -3.26 27.65 -5.52
CA LYS A 29 -2.88 27.36 -4.14
C LYS A 29 -1.62 26.52 -4.24
N SER A 30 -0.47 27.11 -3.93
CA SER A 30 0.79 26.38 -3.84
C SER A 30 0.56 25.12 -3.00
N PRO A 31 0.87 23.93 -3.52
CA PRO A 31 0.76 22.68 -2.77
C PRO A 31 1.55 22.73 -1.45
N PHE A 32 2.57 23.59 -1.38
CA PHE A 32 3.39 23.78 -0.18
C PHE A 32 2.71 24.55 0.95
N ARG A 33 1.64 25.31 0.69
CA ARG A 33 1.00 26.13 1.72
C ARG A 33 0.32 25.29 2.82
N ASN A 34 0.00 24.03 2.56
CA ASN A 34 -0.62 23.12 3.51
C ASN A 34 0.24 21.90 3.89
N TYR A 35 1.51 21.81 3.43
CA TYR A 35 2.35 20.67 3.72
C TYR A 35 2.52 20.41 5.22
N LEU A 36 2.80 21.47 6.00
CA LEU A 36 2.94 21.34 7.46
C LEU A 36 1.64 20.88 8.14
N ALA A 37 0.50 21.37 7.67
CA ALA A 37 -0.79 20.94 8.18
C ALA A 37 -1.08 19.47 7.82
N TYR A 38 -0.74 19.06 6.61
CA TYR A 38 -0.83 17.66 6.16
C TYR A 38 0.12 16.78 6.98
N ALA A 39 1.39 17.14 7.09
CA ALA A 39 2.41 16.39 7.81
C ALA A 39 2.05 16.20 9.30
N ARG A 40 1.43 17.19 9.95
CA ARG A 40 0.98 17.08 11.34
C ARG A 40 0.01 15.92 11.56
N GLY A 41 -0.79 15.55 10.57
CA GLY A 41 -1.69 14.38 10.63
C GLY A 41 -0.94 13.05 10.71
N PHE A 42 0.31 13.01 10.26
CA PHE A 42 1.16 11.81 10.29
C PHE A 42 2.21 11.84 11.42
N LEU A 43 2.57 13.04 11.91
CA LEU A 43 3.58 13.20 12.97
C LEU A 43 2.91 13.30 14.35
N THR A 44 2.07 12.32 14.69
CA THR A 44 1.42 12.27 16.00
C THR A 44 2.26 11.42 16.98
N GLN A 45 2.17 11.76 18.29
CA GLN A 45 2.86 11.00 19.33
C GLN A 45 2.48 9.50 19.31
N GLU A 46 1.19 9.21 19.08
CA GLU A 46 0.72 7.82 18.99
C GLU A 46 1.39 7.08 17.82
N ARG A 47 1.49 7.71 16.65
CA ARG A 47 2.13 7.10 15.48
C ARG A 47 3.62 6.84 15.71
N ILE A 48 4.31 7.77 16.38
CA ILE A 48 5.74 7.62 16.72
C ILE A 48 5.94 6.46 17.71
N LEU A 49 5.13 6.37 18.76
CA LEU A 49 5.21 5.27 19.72
C LEU A 49 4.96 3.91 19.07
N ARG A 50 3.90 3.80 18.26
CA ARG A 50 3.60 2.56 17.53
C ARG A 50 4.69 2.19 16.53
N GLY A 51 5.33 3.17 15.90
CA GLY A 51 6.47 2.90 15.03
C GLY A 51 7.66 2.33 15.77
N ARG A 52 7.93 2.81 16.99
CA ARG A 52 8.96 2.21 17.86
C ARG A 52 8.60 0.78 18.25
N GLU A 53 7.39 0.54 18.71
CA GLU A 53 6.88 -0.80 19.05
C GLU A 53 6.96 -1.75 17.85
N PHE A 54 6.64 -1.26 16.64
CA PHE A 54 6.75 -2.03 15.40
C PHE A 54 8.21 -2.42 15.10
N ILE A 55 9.16 -1.50 15.26
CA ILE A 55 10.59 -1.77 15.09
C ILE A 55 11.08 -2.77 16.14
N GLU A 56 10.72 -2.58 17.42
CA GLU A 56 11.18 -3.42 18.52
C GLU A 56 10.73 -4.88 18.35
N ARG A 57 9.45 -5.13 18.03
CA ARG A 57 8.96 -6.51 17.87
C ARG A 57 9.44 -7.20 16.60
N ASN A 58 9.91 -6.43 15.59
CA ASN A 58 10.46 -6.94 14.33
C ASN A 58 11.98 -6.74 14.23
N ALA A 59 12.69 -6.55 15.35
CA ALA A 59 14.09 -6.15 15.35
C ALA A 59 14.98 -7.08 14.51
N ALA A 60 14.84 -8.39 14.66
CA ALA A 60 15.63 -9.38 13.92
C ALA A 60 15.41 -9.31 12.40
N VAL A 61 14.16 -9.09 11.96
CA VAL A 61 13.82 -8.92 10.54
C VAL A 61 14.45 -7.64 9.99
N PHE A 62 14.35 -6.56 10.75
CA PHE A 62 14.98 -5.29 10.36
C PHE A 62 16.50 -5.38 10.28
N ASP A 63 17.14 -6.08 11.22
CA ASP A 63 18.60 -6.28 11.19
C ASP A 63 19.03 -7.02 9.91
N GLU A 64 18.32 -8.09 9.54
CA GLU A 64 18.58 -8.82 8.30
C GLU A 64 18.34 -7.95 7.06
N ILE A 65 17.23 -7.23 7.01
CA ILE A 65 16.88 -6.38 5.87
C ILE A 65 17.85 -5.20 5.70
N GLU A 66 18.24 -4.53 6.78
CA GLU A 66 19.23 -3.45 6.71
C GLU A 66 20.59 -3.96 6.24
N MET A 67 21.01 -5.14 6.71
CA MET A 67 22.27 -5.76 6.31
C MET A 67 22.27 -6.16 4.81
N THR A 68 21.15 -6.67 4.30
CA THR A 68 21.08 -7.22 2.93
C THR A 68 20.70 -6.19 1.88
N SER A 69 19.83 -5.24 2.19
CA SER A 69 19.31 -4.24 1.25
C SER A 69 19.87 -2.84 1.48
N GLY A 70 20.40 -2.55 2.66
CA GLY A 70 20.78 -1.21 3.08
C GLY A 70 19.59 -0.24 3.23
N VAL A 71 18.34 -0.73 3.20
CA VAL A 71 17.15 0.09 3.40
C VAL A 71 16.92 0.29 4.90
N SER A 72 16.91 1.55 5.34
CA SER A 72 16.74 1.87 6.75
C SER A 72 15.40 1.41 7.31
N ARG A 73 15.42 0.76 8.48
CA ARG A 73 14.21 0.37 9.23
C ARG A 73 13.27 1.53 9.49
N TYR A 74 13.80 2.73 9.69
CA TYR A 74 12.98 3.92 9.91
C TYR A 74 12.18 4.31 8.68
N VAL A 75 12.73 4.12 7.48
CA VAL A 75 12.04 4.43 6.22
C VAL A 75 10.95 3.40 5.94
N ILE A 76 11.25 2.11 6.08
CA ILE A 76 10.26 1.04 5.92
C ILE A 76 9.11 1.25 6.91
N THR A 77 9.43 1.48 8.18
CA THR A 77 8.45 1.75 9.23
C THR A 77 7.60 2.99 8.93
N ALA A 78 8.21 4.05 8.39
CA ALA A 78 7.49 5.26 8.00
C ALA A 78 6.50 4.99 6.86
N VAL A 79 6.89 4.21 5.84
CA VAL A 79 5.97 3.80 4.75
C VAL A 79 4.78 3.04 5.32
N ILE A 80 5.01 1.97 6.07
CA ILE A 80 3.95 1.16 6.68
C ILE A 80 3.08 2.01 7.64
N GLY A 81 3.72 2.92 8.37
CA GLY A 81 3.04 3.84 9.26
C GLY A 81 2.12 4.81 8.53
N VAL A 82 2.52 5.35 7.38
CA VAL A 82 1.71 6.26 6.56
C VAL A 82 0.57 5.51 5.88
N GLU A 83 0.86 4.36 5.28
CA GLU A 83 -0.10 3.59 4.49
C GLU A 83 -1.23 3.02 5.35
N THR A 84 -0.90 2.36 6.44
CA THR A 84 -1.91 1.57 7.17
C THR A 84 -1.95 1.82 8.67
N PHE A 85 -1.13 2.75 9.18
CA PHE A 85 -0.97 2.91 10.63
C PHE A 85 -0.58 1.60 11.31
N TYR A 86 0.47 0.97 10.77
CA TYR A 86 1.01 -0.31 11.25
C TYR A 86 -0.04 -1.42 11.25
N GLY A 87 -0.74 -1.58 10.13
CA GLY A 87 -1.75 -2.62 9.92
C GLY A 87 -3.16 -2.33 10.43
N ARG A 88 -3.39 -1.19 11.12
CA ARG A 88 -4.74 -0.87 11.67
C ARG A 88 -5.77 -0.50 10.61
N ASN A 89 -5.34 -0.02 9.45
CA ASN A 89 -6.19 0.50 8.39
C ASN A 89 -5.80 -0.08 7.02
N MET A 90 -5.80 -1.40 6.88
CA MET A 90 -5.44 -2.09 5.62
C MET A 90 -6.57 -2.12 4.58
N GLY A 91 -7.71 -1.52 4.91
CA GLY A 91 -8.90 -1.58 4.07
C GLY A 91 -9.88 -2.67 4.54
N ARG A 92 -11.13 -2.58 4.03
CA ARG A 92 -12.24 -3.47 4.43
C ARG A 92 -13.08 -3.91 3.24
N TYR A 93 -12.61 -3.61 2.03
CA TYR A 93 -13.31 -3.96 0.81
C TYR A 93 -12.75 -5.26 0.27
N ARG A 94 -13.60 -6.11 -0.27
CA ARG A 94 -13.12 -7.29 -0.98
C ARG A 94 -12.38 -6.83 -2.24
N VAL A 95 -11.11 -7.18 -2.33
CA VAL A 95 -10.24 -6.77 -3.44
C VAL A 95 -10.81 -7.24 -4.78
N LEU A 96 -11.32 -8.47 -4.82
CA LEU A 96 -11.97 -9.02 -6.01
C LEU A 96 -13.13 -8.14 -6.49
N ASP A 97 -14.03 -7.74 -5.59
CA ASP A 97 -15.21 -6.94 -5.94
C ASP A 97 -14.79 -5.54 -6.44
N SER A 98 -13.81 -4.94 -5.78
CA SER A 98 -13.28 -3.63 -6.16
C SER A 98 -12.63 -3.68 -7.55
N LEU A 99 -11.73 -4.64 -7.79
CA LEU A 99 -11.03 -4.76 -9.06
C LEU A 99 -11.98 -5.15 -10.20
N MET A 100 -12.93 -6.06 -9.98
CA MET A 100 -13.95 -6.41 -10.97
C MET A 100 -14.77 -5.18 -11.38
N THR A 101 -15.28 -4.43 -10.41
CA THR A 101 -16.05 -3.21 -10.67
C THR A 101 -15.24 -2.18 -11.44
N LEU A 102 -13.99 -1.91 -11.01
CA LEU A 102 -13.12 -0.92 -11.65
C LEU A 102 -12.62 -1.37 -13.03
N SER A 103 -12.61 -2.66 -13.30
CA SER A 103 -12.22 -3.22 -14.60
C SER A 103 -13.33 -3.14 -15.65
N PHE A 104 -14.58 -3.29 -15.26
CA PHE A 104 -15.68 -3.51 -16.20
C PHE A 104 -16.74 -2.40 -16.15
N ASP A 105 -16.97 -1.78 -15.01
CA ASP A 105 -18.02 -0.77 -14.84
C ASP A 105 -17.45 0.66 -14.77
N TYR A 106 -16.16 0.82 -14.41
CA TYR A 106 -15.50 2.12 -14.35
C TYR A 106 -14.61 2.37 -15.56
N THR A 107 -15.08 3.21 -16.49
CA THR A 107 -14.42 3.41 -17.80
C THR A 107 -13.05 4.08 -17.72
N ARG A 108 -12.83 4.95 -16.70
CA ARG A 108 -11.53 5.59 -16.50
C ARG A 108 -10.53 4.57 -15.96
N ARG A 109 -9.41 4.39 -16.65
CA ARG A 109 -8.37 3.44 -16.28
C ARG A 109 -8.81 1.97 -16.25
N ALA A 110 -9.87 1.58 -16.95
CA ALA A 110 -10.33 0.19 -17.00
C ALA A 110 -9.23 -0.80 -17.42
N ALA A 111 -8.39 -0.42 -18.40
CA ALA A 111 -7.25 -1.25 -18.82
C ALA A 111 -6.28 -1.54 -17.66
N PHE A 112 -5.90 -0.50 -16.90
CA PHE A 112 -5.06 -0.66 -15.72
C PHE A 112 -5.67 -1.61 -14.68
N PHE A 113 -6.97 -1.45 -14.35
CA PHE A 113 -7.60 -2.32 -13.37
C PHE A 113 -7.80 -3.75 -13.85
N LYS A 114 -7.94 -3.98 -15.17
CA LYS A 114 -7.94 -5.34 -15.75
C LYS A 114 -6.60 -6.05 -15.57
N GLU A 115 -5.50 -5.33 -15.72
CA GLU A 115 -4.16 -5.85 -15.46
C GLU A 115 -3.99 -6.17 -13.97
N GLU A 116 -4.41 -5.27 -13.08
CA GLU A 116 -4.36 -5.50 -11.63
C GLU A 116 -5.23 -6.69 -11.21
N LEU A 117 -6.40 -6.87 -11.83
CA LEU A 117 -7.26 -8.03 -11.58
C LEU A 117 -6.58 -9.34 -12.00
N ALA A 118 -5.90 -9.36 -13.15
CA ALA A 118 -5.17 -10.53 -13.61
C ALA A 118 -4.04 -10.89 -12.62
N HIS A 119 -3.21 -9.92 -12.23
CA HIS A 119 -2.17 -10.13 -11.22
C HIS A 119 -2.73 -10.58 -9.87
N PHE A 120 -3.89 -10.04 -9.47
CA PHE A 120 -4.56 -10.45 -8.23
C PHE A 120 -4.98 -11.92 -8.25
N LEU A 121 -5.61 -12.36 -9.32
CA LEU A 121 -6.06 -13.75 -9.46
C LEU A 121 -4.87 -14.72 -9.52
N GLU A 122 -3.82 -14.35 -10.25
CA GLU A 122 -2.58 -15.13 -10.32
C GLU A 122 -1.88 -15.22 -8.96
N PHE A 123 -1.77 -14.09 -8.24
CA PHE A 123 -1.23 -14.06 -6.87
C PHE A 123 -2.03 -14.99 -5.95
N CYS A 124 -3.36 -14.87 -5.94
CA CYS A 124 -4.22 -15.73 -5.12
C CYS A 124 -4.03 -17.22 -5.45
N TRP A 125 -3.90 -17.54 -6.74
CA TRP A 125 -3.66 -18.92 -7.16
C TRP A 125 -2.30 -19.45 -6.67
N ARG A 126 -1.24 -18.67 -6.82
CA ARG A 126 0.12 -19.07 -6.37
C ARG A 126 0.24 -19.19 -4.85
N GLN A 127 -0.44 -18.32 -4.11
CA GLN A 127 -0.42 -18.33 -2.64
C GLN A 127 -1.50 -19.23 -2.03
N GLU A 128 -2.29 -19.93 -2.85
CA GLU A 128 -3.41 -20.79 -2.43
C GLU A 128 -4.45 -20.05 -1.57
N VAL A 129 -4.65 -18.75 -1.83
CA VAL A 129 -5.60 -17.89 -1.12
C VAL A 129 -6.89 -17.77 -1.93
N GLN A 130 -8.03 -17.85 -1.24
CA GLN A 130 -9.34 -17.66 -1.88
C GLN A 130 -9.54 -16.18 -2.24
N PRO A 131 -9.69 -15.79 -3.53
CA PRO A 131 -9.79 -14.37 -3.92
C PRO A 131 -10.90 -13.60 -3.23
N VAL A 132 -11.97 -14.30 -2.83
CA VAL A 132 -13.13 -13.70 -2.17
C VAL A 132 -12.92 -13.36 -0.71
N THR A 133 -11.83 -13.80 -0.10
CA THR A 133 -11.50 -13.53 1.31
C THR A 133 -10.54 -12.36 1.49
N VAL A 134 -9.80 -11.99 0.44
CA VAL A 134 -8.80 -10.94 0.53
C VAL A 134 -9.47 -9.57 0.66
N LEU A 135 -9.14 -8.88 1.75
CA LEU A 135 -9.59 -7.51 2.01
C LEU A 135 -8.47 -6.51 1.71
N GLY A 136 -8.87 -5.32 1.31
CA GLY A 136 -7.95 -4.25 0.98
C GLY A 136 -8.65 -2.90 0.81
N SER A 137 -8.00 -1.98 0.11
CA SER A 137 -8.58 -0.68 -0.20
C SER A 137 -9.69 -0.80 -1.26
N PHE A 138 -10.50 0.25 -1.39
CA PHE A 138 -11.51 0.34 -2.44
C PHE A 138 -10.93 0.35 -3.86
N ALA A 139 -9.64 0.58 -4.00
CA ALA A 139 -8.90 0.57 -5.27
C ALA A 139 -8.13 -0.74 -5.50
N GLY A 140 -8.19 -1.70 -4.58
CA GLY A 140 -7.54 -3.00 -4.72
C GLY A 140 -6.14 -3.11 -4.12
N ALA A 141 -5.67 -2.12 -3.35
CA ALA A 141 -4.40 -2.21 -2.63
C ALA A 141 -4.50 -3.12 -1.40
N ILE A 142 -3.45 -3.87 -1.11
CA ILE A 142 -3.44 -4.99 -0.16
C ILE A 142 -2.41 -4.79 0.94
N GLY A 143 -2.78 -5.10 2.17
CA GLY A 143 -1.92 -5.33 3.32
C GLY A 143 -1.21 -4.10 3.89
N TYR A 144 -0.24 -4.34 4.74
CA TYR A 144 0.51 -3.32 5.49
C TYR A 144 1.11 -2.20 4.64
N GLY A 145 1.64 -2.54 3.46
CA GLY A 145 2.28 -1.59 2.53
C GLY A 145 1.35 -1.06 1.44
N GLN A 146 0.07 -1.43 1.44
CA GLN A 146 -0.92 -1.05 0.43
C GLN A 146 -0.43 -1.29 -1.02
N PHE A 147 0.11 -2.48 -1.27
CA PHE A 147 0.58 -2.85 -2.59
C PHE A 147 -0.58 -3.13 -3.53
N MET A 148 -0.50 -2.59 -4.74
CA MET A 148 -1.34 -3.06 -5.84
C MET A 148 -0.93 -4.48 -6.23
N PRO A 149 -1.84 -5.33 -6.75
CA PRO A 149 -1.51 -6.71 -7.11
C PRO A 149 -0.29 -6.87 -8.01
N SER A 150 -0.13 -6.01 -9.03
CA SER A 150 1.06 -6.02 -9.88
C SER A 150 2.35 -5.71 -9.13
N SER A 151 2.28 -4.85 -8.12
CA SER A 151 3.40 -4.52 -7.25
C SER A 151 3.74 -5.69 -6.33
N LEU A 152 2.71 -6.34 -5.80
CA LEU A 152 2.87 -7.52 -4.95
C LEU A 152 3.50 -8.69 -5.74
N ASP A 153 3.09 -8.89 -6.97
CA ASP A 153 3.65 -9.88 -7.87
C ASP A 153 5.16 -9.66 -8.13
N ARG A 154 5.56 -8.40 -8.35
CA ARG A 154 6.94 -8.04 -8.68
C ARG A 154 7.86 -7.94 -7.47
N TRP A 155 7.37 -7.40 -6.37
CA TRP A 155 8.18 -7.00 -5.22
C TRP A 155 7.74 -7.62 -3.89
N GLY A 156 6.71 -8.46 -3.88
CA GLY A 156 6.37 -9.26 -2.72
C GLY A 156 7.56 -10.16 -2.33
N ALA A 157 7.81 -10.27 -1.03
CA ALA A 157 8.90 -11.06 -0.50
C ALA A 157 8.43 -11.83 0.74
N ASP A 158 8.86 -13.07 0.84
CA ASP A 158 8.69 -13.95 1.98
C ASP A 158 9.77 -13.60 3.01
N GLY A 159 9.40 -12.82 4.01
CA GLY A 159 10.31 -12.27 5.00
C GLY A 159 10.52 -13.17 6.20
N ASP A 160 9.58 -14.06 6.52
CA ASP A 160 9.69 -15.06 7.59
C ASP A 160 10.11 -16.43 7.08
N LYS A 161 10.24 -16.60 5.76
CA LYS A 161 10.74 -17.80 5.08
C LYS A 161 9.83 -19.03 5.28
N ASP A 162 8.52 -18.79 5.37
CA ASP A 162 7.52 -19.85 5.50
C ASP A 162 7.08 -20.45 4.13
N GLY A 163 7.55 -19.87 3.02
CA GLY A 163 7.26 -20.27 1.64
C GLY A 163 6.06 -19.53 1.05
N ARG A 164 5.51 -18.56 1.73
CA ARG A 164 4.36 -17.75 1.29
C ARG A 164 4.68 -16.25 1.33
N ILE A 165 3.81 -15.47 0.73
CA ILE A 165 3.85 -14.01 0.82
C ILE A 165 2.51 -13.55 1.38
N ASP A 166 2.49 -13.15 2.64
CA ASP A 166 1.28 -12.68 3.33
C ASP A 166 1.45 -11.22 3.78
N MET A 167 0.95 -10.29 2.98
CA MET A 167 1.01 -8.86 3.27
C MET A 167 0.00 -8.41 4.33
N VAL A 168 -0.87 -9.30 4.80
CA VAL A 168 -1.96 -8.98 5.74
C VAL A 168 -1.64 -9.45 7.15
N GLU A 169 -1.13 -10.67 7.29
CA GLU A 169 -0.89 -11.27 8.60
C GLU A 169 0.61 -11.31 8.96
N SER A 170 1.52 -11.32 7.97
CA SER A 170 2.97 -11.36 8.20
C SER A 170 3.59 -9.96 8.14
N GLU A 171 3.97 -9.41 9.30
CA GLU A 171 4.77 -8.17 9.37
C GLU A 171 6.16 -8.33 8.71
N PRO A 172 6.87 -9.48 8.88
CA PRO A 172 8.12 -9.75 8.17
C PRO A 172 8.01 -9.65 6.66
N ASP A 173 6.95 -10.21 6.05
CA ASP A 173 6.74 -10.15 4.60
C ASP A 173 6.49 -8.72 4.13
N ALA A 174 5.69 -7.98 4.90
CA ALA A 174 5.44 -6.58 4.61
C ALA A 174 6.73 -5.74 4.67
N ILE A 175 7.59 -5.97 5.68
CA ILE A 175 8.89 -5.30 5.84
C ILE A 175 9.80 -5.64 4.66
N ALA A 176 9.94 -6.92 4.33
CA ALA A 176 10.79 -7.38 3.24
C ALA A 176 10.30 -6.88 1.88
N SER A 177 8.99 -6.90 1.64
CA SER A 177 8.36 -6.41 0.41
C SER A 177 8.57 -4.90 0.23
N VAL A 178 8.38 -4.09 1.27
CA VAL A 178 8.64 -2.65 1.21
C VAL A 178 10.11 -2.36 0.95
N ALA A 179 11.04 -3.09 1.57
CA ALA A 179 12.46 -2.95 1.31
C ALA A 179 12.81 -3.29 -0.14
N ARG A 180 12.29 -4.40 -0.67
CA ARG A 180 12.50 -4.81 -2.07
C ARG A 180 11.93 -3.79 -3.05
N PHE A 181 10.74 -3.24 -2.77
CA PHE A 181 10.15 -2.17 -3.56
C PHE A 181 11.05 -0.94 -3.60
N LEU A 182 11.53 -0.46 -2.46
CA LEU A 182 12.40 0.72 -2.38
C LEU A 182 13.72 0.49 -3.12
N THR A 183 14.33 -0.67 -2.95
CA THR A 183 15.57 -1.05 -3.67
C THR A 183 15.34 -1.05 -5.18
N ALA A 184 14.26 -1.64 -5.67
CA ALA A 184 13.91 -1.67 -7.09
C ALA A 184 13.63 -0.27 -7.66
N HIS A 185 13.25 0.70 -6.81
CA HIS A 185 12.97 2.09 -7.20
C HIS A 185 14.11 3.06 -6.89
N GLY A 186 15.33 2.54 -6.75
CA GLY A 186 16.54 3.37 -6.71
C GLY A 186 16.99 3.78 -5.31
N TRP A 187 16.59 3.03 -4.27
CA TRP A 187 17.20 3.20 -2.95
C TRP A 187 18.71 2.98 -3.02
N VAL A 188 19.46 3.91 -2.45
CA VAL A 188 20.92 3.79 -2.32
C VAL A 188 21.28 3.91 -0.85
N ALA A 189 21.90 2.85 -0.32
CA ALA A 189 22.36 2.83 1.07
C ALA A 189 23.32 4.00 1.35
N GLY A 190 23.13 4.64 2.51
CA GLY A 190 23.97 5.77 2.92
C GLY A 190 23.68 7.10 2.23
N ARG A 191 22.81 7.15 1.22
CA ARG A 191 22.34 8.42 0.67
C ARG A 191 21.31 9.08 1.58
N GLY A 192 21.45 10.40 1.79
CA GLY A 192 20.46 11.17 2.53
C GLY A 192 19.09 11.18 1.82
N LEU A 193 18.02 11.20 2.61
CA LEU A 193 16.64 11.28 2.10
C LEU A 193 16.25 12.67 1.58
N LEU A 194 17.07 13.68 1.87
CA LEU A 194 16.84 15.05 1.46
C LEU A 194 17.87 15.41 0.38
N TYR A 195 17.39 15.86 -0.76
CA TYR A 195 18.19 16.61 -1.69
C TYR A 195 18.58 17.97 -1.06
N PRO A 196 19.82 18.41 -1.23
CA PRO A 196 20.23 19.74 -0.77
C PRO A 196 19.44 20.85 -1.46
#